data_1c49e592f250785aec929a051eb6c3c9
#
_entry.id   1c49e592f250785aec929a051eb6c3c9
#
_cell.length_a   1.000
_cell.length_b   1.000
_cell.length_c   1.000
_cell.angle_alpha   90.00
_cell.angle_beta   90.00
_cell.angle_gamma   90.00
#
_symmetry.space_group_name_H-M   'P 1'
#
loop_
_entity.id
_entity.type
_entity.pdbx_description
1 polymer ?
#
loop_
_entity_poly.entity_id
_entity_poly.type
_entity_poly.pdbx_seq_one_letter_code
_entity_poly.pdbx_strand_id
1 'polypeptide(L)'
;MKQFDVPINYRSPLITAVKQYRKQQDKLKKDGTPTLLDLGNMHIYLARHFGFCYGVENAIEIAFKTIENNPGKRIFLLSEMIHNPQVNADLVSMGVQFLQDTYGKQVISFDEITANDIVVIPAFGTTLAIEKLLAEKGIQTSNYNTTCPFVEKVWNRSEQIAEKGYSIVIHGKPQHEETRATFSHASACTPTIVVNDMAETIELAKFITGQRNASDFEEAFKGRYSEGFDINKHLIKFGVVNQTTQLATDTQAISDYLKSVMINKYQLTSETLDQLAENLNYCY
;
A
#
# COMPACT_ATOMS: atom_id res chain seq x y z
N MET A 1 5.40 21.40 -7.91
CA MET A 1 4.58 20.19 -7.66
C MET A 1 3.83 19.93 -8.96
N LYS A 2 3.93 18.72 -9.53
CA LYS A 2 3.22 18.35 -10.77
C LYS A 2 1.72 18.58 -10.58
N GLN A 3 1.07 19.17 -11.56
CA GLN A 3 -0.39 19.33 -11.58
C GLN A 3 -0.92 18.21 -12.48
N PHE A 4 -1.80 17.37 -11.94
CA PHE A 4 -2.40 16.28 -12.69
C PHE A 4 -3.62 16.75 -13.46
N ASP A 5 -3.82 16.19 -14.64
CA ASP A 5 -4.98 16.41 -15.46
C ASP A 5 -6.08 15.42 -15.12
N VAL A 6 -6.71 15.66 -13.97
CA VAL A 6 -7.83 14.85 -13.48
C VAL A 6 -9.12 15.37 -14.11
N PRO A 7 -10.06 14.51 -14.54
CA PRO A 7 -11.32 14.92 -15.16
C PRO A 7 -12.07 15.96 -14.35
N ILE A 8 -12.73 16.87 -15.06
CA ILE A 8 -13.41 18.04 -14.47
C ILE A 8 -14.49 17.62 -13.46
N ASN A 9 -15.09 16.43 -13.64
CA ASN A 9 -16.12 15.88 -12.77
C ASN A 9 -15.64 15.65 -11.32
N TYR A 10 -14.32 15.52 -11.13
CA TYR A 10 -13.71 15.37 -9.80
C TYR A 10 -13.20 16.69 -9.23
N ARG A 11 -13.44 17.81 -9.92
CA ARG A 11 -13.01 19.16 -9.50
C ARG A 11 -14.23 20.06 -9.30
N SER A 12 -14.43 20.54 -8.09
CA SER A 12 -15.37 21.62 -7.81
C SER A 12 -14.67 22.98 -7.95
N PRO A 13 -15.19 23.94 -8.75
CA PRO A 13 -14.64 25.30 -8.83
C PRO A 13 -14.55 25.98 -7.46
N LEU A 14 -15.59 25.83 -6.62
CA LEU A 14 -15.63 26.37 -5.26
C LEU A 14 -14.50 25.78 -4.40
N ILE A 15 -14.38 24.45 -4.38
CA ILE A 15 -13.34 23.77 -3.62
C ILE A 15 -11.94 24.14 -4.12
N THR A 16 -11.76 24.28 -5.42
CA THR A 16 -10.50 24.72 -6.01
C THR A 16 -10.13 26.13 -5.54
N ALA A 17 -11.09 27.06 -5.54
CA ALA A 17 -10.90 28.43 -5.05
C ALA A 17 -10.52 28.45 -3.56
N VAL A 18 -11.22 27.67 -2.72
CA VAL A 18 -10.89 27.54 -1.28
C VAL A 18 -9.48 27.00 -1.08
N LYS A 19 -9.09 25.93 -1.80
CA LYS A 19 -7.72 25.38 -1.70
C LYS A 19 -6.65 26.40 -2.13
N GLN A 20 -6.90 27.17 -3.20
CA GLN A 20 -5.98 28.22 -3.67
C GLN A 20 -5.84 29.36 -2.64
N TYR A 21 -6.95 29.84 -2.10
CA TYR A 21 -6.97 30.87 -1.08
C TYR A 21 -6.19 30.45 0.17
N ARG A 22 -6.46 29.25 0.70
CA ARG A 22 -5.73 28.70 1.85
C ARG A 22 -4.24 28.51 1.57
N LYS A 23 -3.88 28.10 0.35
CA LYS A 23 -2.47 27.94 -0.04
C LYS A 23 -1.73 29.29 -0.07
N GLN A 24 -2.40 30.38 -0.45
CA GLN A 24 -1.79 31.72 -0.45
C GLN A 24 -1.52 32.20 0.99
N GLN A 25 -2.44 31.94 1.92
CA GLN A 25 -2.31 32.36 3.32
C GLN A 25 -1.33 31.50 4.12
N ASP A 26 -1.31 30.20 3.87
CA ASP A 26 -0.46 29.22 4.58
C ASP A 26 0.27 28.32 3.58
N LYS A 27 1.36 28.84 3.00
CA LYS A 27 2.18 28.13 2.01
C LYS A 27 2.81 26.85 2.55
N LEU A 28 3.14 26.82 3.83
CA LEU A 28 3.79 25.70 4.51
C LEU A 28 2.81 24.69 5.10
N LYS A 29 1.50 24.95 4.99
CA LYS A 29 0.42 24.10 5.49
C LYS A 29 0.54 23.78 6.99
N LYS A 30 1.01 24.75 7.79
CA LYS A 30 1.18 24.61 9.24
C LYS A 30 -0.12 24.82 10.03
N ASP A 31 -1.04 25.61 9.48
CA ASP A 31 -2.35 25.85 10.08
C ASP A 31 -3.30 24.71 9.74
N GLY A 32 -3.59 23.85 10.73
CA GLY A 32 -4.50 22.71 10.63
C GLY A 32 -5.98 23.05 10.81
N THR A 33 -6.35 24.32 11.05
CA THR A 33 -7.73 24.70 11.27
C THR A 33 -8.60 24.51 10.04
N PRO A 34 -9.87 24.05 10.19
CA PRO A 34 -10.79 23.91 9.07
C PRO A 34 -11.13 25.30 8.46
N THR A 35 -11.48 25.30 7.19
CA THR A 35 -12.01 26.51 6.53
C THR A 35 -13.52 26.57 6.76
N LEU A 36 -14.00 27.65 7.34
CA LEU A 36 -15.42 27.91 7.47
C LEU A 36 -15.96 28.54 6.17
N LEU A 37 -16.96 27.91 5.60
CA LEU A 37 -17.83 28.52 4.58
C LEU A 37 -19.14 28.90 5.27
N ASP A 38 -19.30 30.20 5.48
CA ASP A 38 -20.51 30.76 6.05
C ASP A 38 -21.51 31.09 4.93
N LEU A 39 -22.62 30.36 4.89
CA LEU A 39 -23.71 30.54 3.93
C LEU A 39 -24.93 31.21 4.57
N GLY A 40 -24.74 31.91 5.69
CA GLY A 40 -25.79 32.54 6.47
C GLY A 40 -26.52 31.53 7.37
N ASN A 41 -27.45 30.78 6.82
CA ASN A 41 -28.22 29.79 7.58
C ASN A 41 -27.53 28.46 7.76
N MET A 42 -26.36 28.26 7.14
CA MET A 42 -25.59 27.02 7.20
C MET A 42 -24.09 27.32 7.26
N HIS A 43 -23.41 26.66 8.18
CA HIS A 43 -21.97 26.70 8.30
C HIS A 43 -21.35 25.36 7.86
N ILE A 44 -20.45 25.41 6.88
CA ILE A 44 -19.73 24.23 6.37
C ILE A 44 -18.27 24.34 6.76
N TYR A 45 -17.79 23.39 7.56
CA TYR A 45 -16.38 23.29 7.94
C TYR A 45 -15.66 22.32 7.01
N LEU A 46 -14.78 22.87 6.16
CA LEU A 46 -13.92 22.05 5.29
C LEU A 46 -12.60 21.74 6.01
N ALA A 47 -12.26 20.47 6.11
CA ALA A 47 -10.97 20.06 6.63
C ALA A 47 -9.82 20.77 5.91
N ARG A 48 -8.68 20.98 6.60
CA ARG A 48 -7.52 21.64 5.98
C ARG A 48 -6.90 20.81 4.85
N HIS A 49 -6.90 19.50 5.02
CA HIS A 49 -6.40 18.53 4.05
C HIS A 49 -7.52 17.57 3.68
N PHE A 50 -7.91 17.58 2.42
CA PHE A 50 -8.96 16.72 1.87
C PHE A 50 -8.83 16.57 0.36
N GLY A 51 -9.52 15.58 -0.20
CA GLY A 51 -9.53 15.23 -1.62
C GLY A 51 -8.53 14.12 -1.92
N PHE A 52 -8.28 13.90 -3.19
CA PHE A 52 -7.34 12.89 -3.63
C PHE A 52 -5.90 13.25 -3.26
N CYS A 53 -5.13 12.26 -2.84
CA CYS A 53 -3.70 12.42 -2.64
C CYS A 53 -2.95 12.36 -3.99
N TYR A 54 -1.66 12.69 -3.97
CA TYR A 54 -0.80 12.69 -5.15
C TYR A 54 -0.85 11.35 -5.93
N GLY A 55 -0.77 10.21 -5.23
CA GLY A 55 -0.79 8.89 -5.85
C GLY A 55 -2.13 8.59 -6.54
N VAL A 56 -3.25 8.97 -5.90
CA VAL A 56 -4.58 8.81 -6.47
C VAL A 56 -4.81 9.72 -7.68
N GLU A 57 -4.41 10.99 -7.61
CA GLU A 57 -4.54 11.91 -8.78
C GLU A 57 -3.70 11.40 -9.96
N ASN A 58 -2.49 10.88 -9.71
CA ASN A 58 -1.65 10.27 -10.75
C ASN A 58 -2.30 9.03 -11.37
N ALA A 59 -2.87 8.15 -10.56
CA ALA A 59 -3.53 6.93 -11.04
C ALA A 59 -4.75 7.26 -11.92
N ILE A 60 -5.57 8.21 -11.48
CA ILE A 60 -6.74 8.68 -12.24
C ILE A 60 -6.28 9.30 -13.58
N GLU A 61 -5.28 10.20 -13.57
CA GLU A 61 -4.78 10.81 -14.80
C GLU A 61 -4.32 9.76 -15.81
N ILE A 62 -3.51 8.78 -15.37
CA ILE A 62 -3.01 7.72 -16.26
C ILE A 62 -4.16 6.89 -16.82
N ALA A 63 -5.12 6.48 -15.99
CA ALA A 63 -6.23 5.65 -16.44
C ALA A 63 -7.09 6.35 -17.49
N PHE A 64 -7.51 7.59 -17.24
CA PHE A 64 -8.33 8.34 -18.20
C PHE A 64 -7.57 8.65 -19.50
N LYS A 65 -6.30 9.05 -19.42
CA LYS A 65 -5.46 9.25 -20.62
C LYS A 65 -5.22 7.94 -21.38
N THR A 66 -5.15 6.81 -20.68
CA THR A 66 -5.05 5.51 -21.34
C THR A 66 -6.26 5.25 -22.22
N ILE A 67 -7.46 5.55 -21.73
CA ILE A 67 -8.70 5.40 -22.50
C ILE A 67 -8.73 6.34 -23.69
N GLU A 68 -8.45 7.62 -23.45
CA GLU A 68 -8.46 8.66 -24.50
C GLU A 68 -7.47 8.38 -25.64
N ASN A 69 -6.26 7.93 -25.30
CA ASN A 69 -5.18 7.68 -26.25
C ASN A 69 -5.26 6.34 -27.00
N ASN A 70 -6.18 5.46 -26.61
CA ASN A 70 -6.29 4.13 -27.19
C ASN A 70 -7.74 3.79 -27.62
N PRO A 71 -8.35 4.62 -28.52
CA PRO A 71 -9.70 4.37 -28.97
C PRO A 71 -9.80 3.01 -29.69
N GLY A 72 -10.83 2.24 -29.35
CA GLY A 72 -11.10 0.92 -29.95
C GLY A 72 -10.28 -0.25 -29.40
N LYS A 73 -9.35 -0.02 -28.47
CA LYS A 73 -8.68 -1.11 -27.76
C LYS A 73 -9.49 -1.57 -26.54
N ARG A 74 -9.41 -2.85 -26.21
CA ARG A 74 -9.92 -3.35 -24.94
C ARG A 74 -8.96 -2.92 -23.84
N ILE A 75 -9.50 -2.29 -22.80
CA ILE A 75 -8.74 -1.82 -21.65
C ILE A 75 -9.26 -2.53 -20.40
N PHE A 76 -8.37 -3.16 -19.70
CA PHE A 76 -8.65 -3.84 -18.46
C PHE A 76 -7.95 -3.11 -17.29
N LEU A 77 -8.62 -3.06 -16.16
CA LEU A 77 -8.01 -2.82 -14.86
C LEU A 77 -7.76 -4.17 -14.19
N LEU A 78 -6.59 -4.35 -13.61
CA LEU A 78 -6.32 -5.58 -12.89
C LEU A 78 -7.32 -5.81 -11.75
N SER A 79 -7.64 -4.74 -11.00
CA SER A 79 -8.70 -4.68 -9.99
C SER A 79 -9.23 -3.25 -9.89
N GLU A 80 -9.95 -2.88 -8.84
CA GLU A 80 -10.36 -1.48 -8.63
C GLU A 80 -9.17 -0.52 -8.68
N MET A 81 -9.32 0.60 -9.38
CA MET A 81 -8.26 1.61 -9.51
C MET A 81 -7.85 2.15 -8.14
N ILE A 82 -8.84 2.47 -7.35
CA ILE A 82 -8.79 2.96 -5.97
C ILE A 82 -10.08 2.56 -5.27
N HIS A 83 -10.10 2.57 -3.95
CA HIS A 83 -11.34 2.30 -3.19
C HIS A 83 -12.29 3.51 -3.23
N ASN A 84 -12.71 3.89 -4.46
CA ASN A 84 -13.71 4.92 -4.71
C ASN A 84 -14.73 4.42 -5.75
N PRO A 85 -15.96 4.08 -5.32
CA PRO A 85 -16.98 3.51 -6.20
C PRO A 85 -17.32 4.39 -7.41
N GLN A 86 -17.29 5.72 -7.24
CA GLN A 86 -17.62 6.64 -8.34
C GLN A 86 -16.56 6.59 -9.43
N VAL A 87 -15.27 6.63 -9.06
CA VAL A 87 -14.17 6.55 -10.04
C VAL A 87 -14.21 5.23 -10.79
N ASN A 88 -14.44 4.12 -10.08
CA ASN A 88 -14.53 2.79 -10.70
C ASN A 88 -15.74 2.68 -11.63
N ALA A 89 -16.92 3.23 -11.24
CA ALA A 89 -18.12 3.25 -12.07
C ALA A 89 -17.92 4.10 -13.34
N ASP A 90 -17.26 5.25 -13.23
CA ASP A 90 -16.96 6.11 -14.39
C ASP A 90 -16.04 5.37 -15.39
N LEU A 91 -14.99 4.67 -14.90
CA LEU A 91 -14.12 3.86 -15.76
C LEU A 91 -14.88 2.73 -16.45
N VAL A 92 -15.77 2.03 -15.74
CA VAL A 92 -16.62 0.99 -16.33
C VAL A 92 -17.57 1.58 -17.38
N SER A 93 -18.15 2.75 -17.14
CA SER A 93 -19.01 3.44 -18.11
C SER A 93 -18.29 3.80 -19.42
N MET A 94 -16.97 3.94 -19.35
CA MET A 94 -16.10 4.19 -20.51
C MET A 94 -15.59 2.90 -21.18
N GLY A 95 -16.08 1.73 -20.76
CA GLY A 95 -15.77 0.44 -21.36
C GLY A 95 -14.60 -0.32 -20.74
N VAL A 96 -14.05 0.15 -19.61
CA VAL A 96 -13.02 -0.58 -18.87
C VAL A 96 -13.64 -1.77 -18.14
N GLN A 97 -12.94 -2.89 -18.12
CA GLN A 97 -13.36 -4.12 -17.45
C GLN A 97 -12.36 -4.49 -16.35
N PHE A 98 -12.83 -5.16 -15.29
CA PHE A 98 -11.97 -5.63 -14.20
C PHE A 98 -11.58 -7.11 -14.43
N LEU A 99 -10.29 -7.43 -14.28
CA LEU A 99 -9.79 -8.81 -14.35
C LEU A 99 -10.03 -9.56 -13.04
N GLN A 100 -9.94 -8.86 -11.91
CA GLN A 100 -10.09 -9.42 -10.57
C GLN A 100 -10.97 -8.51 -9.69
N ASP A 101 -11.53 -9.09 -8.64
CA ASP A 101 -12.08 -8.33 -7.53
C ASP A 101 -10.97 -7.85 -6.55
N THR A 102 -11.33 -7.08 -5.55
CA THR A 102 -10.40 -6.54 -4.54
C THR A 102 -9.73 -7.62 -3.68
N TYR A 103 -10.29 -8.83 -3.64
CA TYR A 103 -9.71 -10.00 -2.96
C TYR A 103 -8.77 -10.82 -3.85
N GLY A 104 -8.66 -10.46 -5.14
CA GLY A 104 -7.85 -11.18 -6.12
C GLY A 104 -8.55 -12.36 -6.77
N LYS A 105 -9.87 -12.50 -6.55
CA LYS A 105 -10.67 -13.51 -7.25
C LYS A 105 -10.86 -13.05 -8.69
N GLN A 106 -10.53 -13.93 -9.63
CA GLN A 106 -10.64 -13.68 -11.05
C GLN A 106 -12.10 -13.50 -11.46
N VAL A 107 -12.38 -12.39 -12.16
CA VAL A 107 -13.68 -12.05 -12.75
C VAL A 107 -13.68 -12.39 -14.25
N ILE A 108 -12.59 -12.02 -14.95
CA ILE A 108 -12.34 -12.35 -16.34
C ILE A 108 -11.07 -13.21 -16.39
N SER A 109 -11.10 -14.29 -17.18
CA SER A 109 -9.93 -15.16 -17.29
C SER A 109 -8.74 -14.43 -17.89
N PHE A 110 -7.56 -14.59 -17.29
CA PHE A 110 -6.32 -14.10 -17.90
C PHE A 110 -6.08 -14.74 -19.29
N ASP A 111 -6.68 -15.88 -19.58
CA ASP A 111 -6.56 -16.51 -20.91
C ASP A 111 -7.34 -15.78 -22.01
N GLU A 112 -8.29 -14.93 -21.62
CA GLU A 112 -9.05 -14.11 -22.55
C GLU A 112 -8.30 -12.85 -23.00
N ILE A 113 -7.24 -12.46 -22.29
CA ILE A 113 -6.44 -11.29 -22.64
C ILE A 113 -5.26 -11.66 -23.56
N THR A 114 -4.93 -10.75 -24.45
CA THR A 114 -3.90 -10.92 -25.49
C THR A 114 -2.93 -9.73 -25.49
N ALA A 115 -1.81 -9.85 -26.18
CA ALA A 115 -0.83 -8.78 -26.33
C ALA A 115 -1.37 -7.48 -26.99
N ASN A 116 -2.55 -7.52 -27.61
CA ASN A 116 -3.20 -6.35 -28.19
C ASN A 116 -4.03 -5.55 -27.17
N ASP A 117 -4.31 -6.14 -26.01
CA ASP A 117 -5.08 -5.53 -24.95
C ASP A 117 -4.19 -4.66 -24.04
N ILE A 118 -4.80 -3.73 -23.34
CA ILE A 118 -4.13 -2.89 -22.35
C ILE A 118 -4.57 -3.33 -20.97
N VAL A 119 -3.61 -3.60 -20.09
CA VAL A 119 -3.88 -3.86 -18.66
C VAL A 119 -3.27 -2.75 -17.83
N VAL A 120 -4.10 -2.04 -17.09
CA VAL A 120 -3.72 -0.99 -16.15
C VAL A 120 -3.54 -1.60 -14.77
N ILE A 121 -2.37 -1.42 -14.18
CA ILE A 121 -2.09 -1.81 -12.79
C ILE A 121 -2.63 -0.73 -11.85
N PRO A 122 -3.45 -1.07 -10.84
CA PRO A 122 -4.07 -0.10 -9.95
C PRO A 122 -3.07 0.58 -9.00
N ALA A 123 -3.52 1.62 -8.30
CA ALA A 123 -2.68 2.38 -7.37
C ALA A 123 -2.08 1.54 -6.23
N PHE A 124 -2.65 0.39 -5.93
CA PHE A 124 -2.17 -0.55 -4.91
C PHE A 124 -1.00 -1.43 -5.36
N GLY A 125 -0.66 -1.38 -6.66
CA GLY A 125 0.31 -2.28 -7.27
C GLY A 125 -0.25 -3.68 -7.50
N THR A 126 0.63 -4.63 -7.78
CA THR A 126 0.26 -6.03 -7.96
C THR A 126 1.37 -6.98 -7.51
N THR A 127 1.09 -8.28 -7.53
CA THR A 127 2.07 -9.31 -7.17
C THR A 127 3.02 -9.62 -8.32
N LEU A 128 4.25 -10.01 -8.01
CA LEU A 128 5.25 -10.43 -9.00
C LEU A 128 4.75 -11.57 -9.90
N ALA A 129 3.92 -12.47 -9.36
CA ALA A 129 3.34 -13.57 -10.14
C ALA A 129 2.42 -13.05 -11.26
N ILE A 130 1.61 -12.02 -10.97
CA ILE A 130 0.75 -11.39 -11.97
C ILE A 130 1.57 -10.57 -12.97
N GLU A 131 2.58 -9.84 -12.52
CA GLU A 131 3.48 -9.11 -13.43
C GLU A 131 4.14 -10.07 -14.42
N LYS A 132 4.65 -11.19 -13.92
CA LYS A 132 5.24 -12.25 -14.77
C LYS A 132 4.22 -12.83 -15.75
N LEU A 133 3.01 -13.15 -15.29
CA LEU A 133 1.94 -13.68 -16.14
C LEU A 133 1.58 -12.70 -17.27
N LEU A 134 1.46 -11.41 -16.98
CA LEU A 134 1.16 -10.39 -17.97
C LEU A 134 2.32 -10.23 -18.97
N ALA A 135 3.56 -10.27 -18.49
CA ALA A 135 4.75 -10.21 -19.33
C ALA A 135 4.85 -11.43 -20.28
N GLU A 136 4.57 -12.64 -19.79
CA GLU A 136 4.54 -13.88 -20.61
C GLU A 136 3.48 -13.82 -21.72
N LYS A 137 2.39 -13.09 -21.51
CA LYS A 137 1.36 -12.81 -22.51
C LYS A 137 1.73 -11.67 -23.47
N GLY A 138 2.89 -11.04 -23.31
CA GLY A 138 3.34 -9.91 -24.12
C GLY A 138 2.67 -8.60 -23.82
N ILE A 139 2.01 -8.47 -22.65
CA ILE A 139 1.32 -7.26 -22.19
C ILE A 139 2.34 -6.33 -21.55
N GLN A 140 2.49 -5.14 -22.11
CA GLN A 140 3.39 -4.12 -21.58
C GLN A 140 2.68 -3.28 -20.50
N THR A 141 2.94 -3.59 -19.25
CA THR A 141 2.33 -2.87 -18.11
C THR A 141 3.06 -1.59 -17.73
N SER A 142 4.32 -1.42 -18.11
CA SER A 142 5.17 -0.29 -17.69
C SER A 142 4.57 1.09 -17.96
N ASN A 143 3.90 1.27 -19.10
CA ASN A 143 3.25 2.53 -19.49
C ASN A 143 1.91 2.76 -18.79
N TYR A 144 1.34 1.72 -18.21
CA TYR A 144 0.01 1.67 -17.63
C TYR A 144 0.06 1.26 -16.14
N ASN A 145 1.22 1.37 -15.53
CA ASN A 145 1.40 1.13 -14.11
C ASN A 145 1.06 2.40 -13.33
N THR A 146 0.03 2.33 -12.50
CA THR A 146 -0.41 3.45 -11.67
C THR A 146 -0.05 3.27 -10.20
N THR A 147 0.79 2.29 -9.89
CA THR A 147 1.23 2.03 -8.51
C THR A 147 1.64 3.33 -7.82
N CYS A 148 1.10 3.55 -6.66
CA CYS A 148 1.38 4.75 -5.88
C CYS A 148 2.86 4.78 -5.49
N PRO A 149 3.59 5.91 -5.71
CA PRO A 149 5.00 6.01 -5.33
C PRO A 149 5.28 5.75 -3.84
N PHE A 150 4.29 5.93 -2.97
CA PHE A 150 4.42 5.58 -1.56
C PHE A 150 4.39 4.06 -1.34
N VAL A 151 3.64 3.31 -2.14
CA VAL A 151 3.65 1.84 -2.13
C VAL A 151 5.01 1.33 -2.63
N GLU A 152 5.50 1.84 -3.76
CA GLU A 152 6.84 1.51 -4.28
C GLU A 152 7.94 1.82 -3.26
N LYS A 153 7.79 2.91 -2.51
CA LYS A 153 8.73 3.26 -1.44
C LYS A 153 8.78 2.20 -0.35
N VAL A 154 7.65 1.58 -0.01
CA VAL A 154 7.61 0.46 0.96
C VAL A 154 8.33 -0.76 0.38
N TRP A 155 8.16 -1.07 -0.91
CA TRP A 155 8.87 -2.17 -1.56
C TRP A 155 10.38 -1.95 -1.57
N ASN A 156 10.84 -0.78 -2.01
CA ASN A 156 12.26 -0.40 -2.00
C ASN A 156 12.86 -0.47 -0.57
N ARG A 157 12.05 -0.10 0.44
CA ARG A 157 12.50 -0.21 1.83
C ARG A 157 12.62 -1.65 2.28
N SER A 158 11.69 -2.51 1.85
CA SER A 158 11.74 -3.94 2.12
C SER A 158 13.00 -4.57 1.54
N GLU A 159 13.38 -4.20 0.33
CA GLU A 159 14.61 -4.63 -0.32
C GLU A 159 15.86 -4.18 0.47
N GLN A 160 15.94 -2.91 0.88
CA GLN A 160 17.02 -2.40 1.73
C GLN A 160 17.13 -3.12 3.08
N ILE A 161 16.03 -3.54 3.66
CA ILE A 161 15.99 -4.34 4.90
C ILE A 161 16.54 -5.74 4.62
N ALA A 162 16.12 -6.36 3.51
CA ALA A 162 16.57 -7.67 3.07
C ALA A 162 18.09 -7.70 2.78
N GLU A 163 18.64 -6.68 2.12
CA GLU A 163 20.09 -6.53 1.85
C GLU A 163 20.94 -6.53 3.13
N LYS A 164 20.37 -6.11 4.25
CA LYS A 164 21.02 -6.16 5.58
C LYS A 164 20.86 -7.51 6.28
N GLY A 165 20.22 -8.49 5.64
CA GLY A 165 19.97 -9.82 6.19
C GLY A 165 18.87 -9.87 7.24
N TYR A 166 17.89 -8.98 7.18
CA TYR A 166 16.72 -8.95 8.07
C TYR A 166 15.52 -9.55 7.37
N SER A 167 14.68 -10.22 8.13
CA SER A 167 13.32 -10.59 7.73
C SER A 167 12.38 -9.40 7.82
N ILE A 168 11.17 -9.54 7.29
CA ILE A 168 10.19 -8.45 7.28
C ILE A 168 8.91 -8.86 7.99
N VAL A 169 8.43 -7.97 8.85
CA VAL A 169 7.08 -8.00 9.41
C VAL A 169 6.29 -6.88 8.74
N ILE A 170 5.21 -7.25 8.04
CA ILE A 170 4.32 -6.28 7.39
C ILE A 170 3.12 -6.03 8.31
N HIS A 171 2.91 -4.80 8.74
CA HIS A 171 1.66 -4.37 9.37
C HIS A 171 0.65 -4.00 8.30
N GLY A 172 -0.37 -4.81 8.11
CA GLY A 172 -1.40 -4.59 7.10
C GLY A 172 -2.47 -5.68 7.08
N LYS A 173 -3.61 -5.38 6.47
CA LYS A 173 -4.70 -6.35 6.30
C LYS A 173 -4.30 -7.40 5.27
N PRO A 174 -4.20 -8.69 5.63
CA PRO A 174 -3.64 -9.72 4.72
C PRO A 174 -4.36 -9.84 3.37
N GLN A 175 -5.68 -9.63 3.35
CA GLN A 175 -6.49 -9.72 2.13
C GLN A 175 -6.45 -8.44 1.27
N HIS A 176 -5.94 -7.32 1.80
CA HIS A 176 -5.90 -6.05 1.07
C HIS A 176 -4.91 -6.14 -0.11
N GLU A 177 -5.27 -5.58 -1.26
CA GLU A 177 -4.49 -5.62 -2.50
C GLU A 177 -3.06 -5.11 -2.30
N GLU A 178 -2.90 -3.96 -1.65
CA GLU A 178 -1.58 -3.39 -1.35
C GLU A 178 -0.74 -4.30 -0.45
N THR A 179 -1.36 -4.94 0.56
CA THR A 179 -0.63 -5.86 1.45
C THR A 179 -0.19 -7.11 0.69
N ARG A 180 -1.03 -7.66 -0.19
CA ARG A 180 -0.66 -8.80 -1.04
C ARG A 180 0.47 -8.45 -2.00
N ALA A 181 0.41 -7.27 -2.62
CA ALA A 181 1.48 -6.78 -3.48
C ALA A 181 2.79 -6.60 -2.69
N THR A 182 2.75 -5.90 -1.57
CA THR A 182 3.91 -5.67 -0.70
C THR A 182 4.49 -6.99 -0.17
N PHE A 183 3.62 -7.94 0.23
CA PHE A 183 4.06 -9.27 0.65
C PHE A 183 4.77 -10.03 -0.48
N SER A 184 4.24 -9.96 -1.70
CA SER A 184 4.85 -10.60 -2.87
C SER A 184 6.24 -10.05 -3.17
N HIS A 185 6.41 -8.72 -3.15
CA HIS A 185 7.71 -8.08 -3.39
C HIS A 185 8.69 -8.34 -2.23
N ALA A 186 8.26 -8.21 -1.00
CA ALA A 186 9.12 -8.44 0.17
C ALA A 186 9.55 -9.92 0.29
N SER A 187 8.63 -10.86 0.09
CA SER A 187 8.93 -12.30 0.18
C SER A 187 9.85 -12.83 -0.91
N ALA A 188 9.95 -12.12 -2.04
CA ALA A 188 10.94 -12.43 -3.07
C ALA A 188 12.38 -12.07 -2.63
N CYS A 189 12.53 -11.16 -1.68
CA CYS A 189 13.83 -10.69 -1.21
C CYS A 189 14.26 -11.35 0.11
N THR A 190 13.32 -11.62 1.01
CA THR A 190 13.62 -12.13 2.36
C THR A 190 12.39 -12.80 3.00
N PRO A 191 12.59 -13.70 4.00
CA PRO A 191 11.48 -14.24 4.76
C PRO A 191 10.59 -13.15 5.35
N THR A 192 9.30 -13.26 5.08
CA THR A 192 8.32 -12.19 5.36
C THR A 192 7.08 -12.76 6.04
N ILE A 193 6.53 -12.03 7.00
CA ILE A 193 5.26 -12.34 7.67
C ILE A 193 4.37 -11.10 7.76
N VAL A 194 3.04 -11.30 7.70
CA VAL A 194 2.03 -10.24 7.84
C VAL A 194 1.33 -10.35 9.19
N VAL A 195 1.18 -9.23 9.87
CA VAL A 195 0.34 -9.04 11.06
C VAL A 195 -0.70 -7.96 10.77
N ASN A 196 -1.95 -8.21 11.16
CA ASN A 196 -3.05 -7.27 10.89
C ASN A 196 -3.06 -6.08 11.85
N ASP A 197 -2.69 -6.33 13.12
CA ASP A 197 -2.83 -5.36 14.20
C ASP A 197 -1.95 -5.72 15.41
N MET A 198 -2.10 -4.94 16.49
CA MET A 198 -1.37 -5.17 17.75
C MET A 198 -1.72 -6.54 18.38
N ALA A 199 -2.96 -7.01 18.28
CA ALA A 199 -3.35 -8.29 18.88
C ALA A 199 -2.59 -9.46 18.22
N GLU A 200 -2.52 -9.47 16.89
CA GLU A 200 -1.73 -10.47 16.16
C GLU A 200 -0.22 -10.30 16.38
N THR A 201 0.24 -9.07 16.57
CA THR A 201 1.64 -8.80 16.94
C THR A 201 1.99 -9.38 18.31
N ILE A 202 1.08 -9.30 19.28
CA ILE A 202 1.25 -9.93 20.59
C ILE A 202 1.29 -11.46 20.44
N GLU A 203 0.45 -12.04 19.59
CA GLU A 203 0.53 -13.48 19.30
C GLU A 203 1.88 -13.85 18.65
N LEU A 204 2.36 -13.08 17.70
CA LEU A 204 3.69 -13.29 17.10
C LEU A 204 4.80 -13.25 18.16
N ALA A 205 4.70 -12.30 19.10
CA ALA A 205 5.68 -12.14 20.17
C ALA A 205 5.74 -13.36 21.10
N LYS A 206 4.63 -14.08 21.32
CA LYS A 206 4.63 -15.34 22.11
C LYS A 206 5.47 -16.42 21.44
N PHE A 207 5.47 -16.48 20.11
CA PHE A 207 6.37 -17.39 19.37
C PHE A 207 7.82 -16.92 19.46
N ILE A 208 8.07 -15.62 19.32
CA ILE A 208 9.41 -15.06 19.47
C ILE A 208 10.01 -15.39 20.83
N THR A 209 9.23 -15.30 21.90
CA THR A 209 9.69 -15.53 23.28
C THR A 209 9.65 -16.99 23.72
N GLY A 210 9.12 -17.90 22.90
CA GLY A 210 8.97 -19.31 23.24
C GLY A 210 7.82 -19.60 24.21
N GLN A 211 6.91 -18.66 24.42
CA GLN A 211 5.70 -18.84 25.25
C GLN A 211 4.63 -19.66 24.53
N ARG A 212 4.73 -19.80 23.22
CA ARG A 212 3.88 -20.63 22.38
C ARG A 212 4.72 -21.60 21.55
N ASN A 213 4.24 -22.83 21.37
CA ASN A 213 4.97 -23.87 20.65
C ASN A 213 5.06 -23.55 19.16
N ALA A 214 6.20 -23.84 18.54
CA ALA A 214 6.41 -23.68 17.11
C ALA A 214 5.40 -24.48 16.26
N SER A 215 4.90 -25.62 16.77
CA SER A 215 3.87 -26.42 16.12
C SER A 215 2.56 -25.68 15.85
N ASP A 216 2.25 -24.67 16.68
CA ASP A 216 0.99 -23.94 16.59
C ASP A 216 1.07 -22.74 15.64
N PHE A 217 2.28 -22.46 15.11
CA PHE A 217 2.53 -21.29 14.26
C PHE A 217 1.75 -21.38 12.94
N GLU A 218 1.71 -22.57 12.33
CA GLU A 218 0.96 -22.81 11.10
C GLU A 218 -0.52 -22.47 11.27
N GLU A 219 -1.13 -22.89 12.40
CA GLU A 219 -2.53 -22.59 12.67
C GLU A 219 -2.77 -21.08 12.89
N ALA A 220 -1.86 -20.42 13.63
CA ALA A 220 -2.00 -19.01 14.00
C ALA A 220 -1.82 -18.06 12.82
N PHE A 221 -0.89 -18.37 11.89
CA PHE A 221 -0.48 -17.48 10.81
C PHE A 221 -0.59 -18.10 9.42
N LYS A 222 -1.44 -19.09 9.23
CA LYS A 222 -1.65 -19.78 7.95
C LYS A 222 -1.88 -18.80 6.80
N GLY A 223 -1.06 -18.94 5.73
CA GLY A 223 -1.16 -18.11 4.55
C GLY A 223 -0.70 -16.66 4.72
N ARG A 224 -0.02 -16.32 5.82
CA ARG A 224 0.45 -14.98 6.14
C ARG A 224 1.97 -14.83 6.18
N TYR A 225 2.71 -15.89 5.89
CA TYR A 225 4.17 -15.89 5.84
C TYR A 225 4.69 -16.55 4.57
N SER A 226 5.90 -16.18 4.19
CA SER A 226 6.55 -16.67 2.98
C SER A 226 6.93 -18.15 3.09
N GLU A 227 7.04 -18.83 1.95
CA GLU A 227 7.48 -20.22 1.89
C GLU A 227 8.86 -20.38 2.57
N GLY A 228 9.02 -21.46 3.34
CA GLY A 228 10.25 -21.74 4.09
C GLY A 228 10.48 -20.83 5.30
N PHE A 229 9.49 -20.05 5.73
CA PHE A 229 9.60 -19.21 6.93
C PHE A 229 9.79 -20.08 8.19
N ASP A 230 10.85 -19.83 8.93
CA ASP A 230 11.20 -20.52 10.19
C ASP A 230 11.26 -19.51 11.32
N ILE A 231 10.36 -19.62 12.29
CA ILE A 231 10.26 -18.69 13.42
C ILE A 231 11.55 -18.58 14.24
N ASN A 232 12.31 -19.68 14.34
CA ASN A 232 13.54 -19.71 15.14
C ASN A 232 14.71 -19.03 14.43
N LYS A 233 14.66 -18.90 13.10
CA LYS A 233 15.73 -18.29 12.29
C LYS A 233 15.33 -16.87 11.87
N HIS A 234 14.09 -16.69 11.42
CA HIS A 234 13.69 -15.47 10.72
C HIS A 234 13.08 -14.41 11.65
N LEU A 235 12.79 -14.74 12.92
CA LEU A 235 12.35 -13.78 13.93
C LEU A 235 13.48 -13.37 14.92
N ILE A 236 14.75 -13.56 14.52
CA ILE A 236 15.92 -13.08 15.28
C ILE A 236 16.26 -11.64 14.91
N LYS A 237 16.14 -11.30 13.62
CA LYS A 237 16.40 -9.97 13.07
C LYS A 237 15.32 -9.65 12.04
N PHE A 238 14.55 -8.60 12.25
CA PHE A 238 13.50 -8.21 11.32
C PHE A 238 13.29 -6.69 11.33
N GLY A 239 12.81 -6.17 10.22
CA GLY A 239 12.30 -4.81 10.10
C GLY A 239 10.79 -4.81 9.98
N VAL A 240 10.14 -3.71 10.38
CA VAL A 240 8.70 -3.52 10.24
C VAL A 240 8.43 -2.54 9.10
N VAL A 241 7.53 -2.93 8.19
CA VAL A 241 6.97 -2.05 7.16
C VAL A 241 5.45 -2.11 7.26
N ASN A 242 4.74 -1.20 6.60
CA ASN A 242 3.28 -1.15 6.71
C ASN A 242 2.59 -0.94 5.36
N GLN A 243 1.36 -1.40 5.29
CA GLN A 243 0.40 -0.96 4.29
C GLN A 243 0.22 0.56 4.45
N THR A 244 0.34 1.33 3.36
CA THR A 244 0.40 2.81 3.41
C THR A 244 -0.83 3.47 4.02
N THR A 245 -1.97 2.77 4.03
CA THR A 245 -3.24 3.23 4.59
C THR A 245 -3.43 2.89 6.07
N GLN A 246 -2.48 2.20 6.71
CA GLN A 246 -2.50 2.00 8.17
C GLN A 246 -2.11 3.29 8.90
N LEU A 247 -2.60 3.45 10.12
CA LEU A 247 -2.22 4.58 10.96
C LEU A 247 -0.73 4.49 11.35
N ALA A 248 -0.01 5.57 11.16
CA ALA A 248 1.42 5.63 11.51
C ALA A 248 1.65 5.37 13.00
N THR A 249 0.73 5.84 13.87
CA THR A 249 0.75 5.60 15.32
C THR A 249 0.65 4.12 15.67
N ASP A 250 -0.18 3.37 14.96
CA ASP A 250 -0.38 1.94 15.23
C ASP A 250 0.84 1.15 14.76
N THR A 251 1.39 1.49 13.60
CA THR A 251 2.64 0.88 13.10
C THR A 251 3.80 1.15 14.06
N GLN A 252 3.90 2.39 14.57
CA GLN A 252 4.92 2.75 15.54
C GLN A 252 4.75 1.94 16.83
N ALA A 253 3.53 1.84 17.36
CA ALA A 253 3.25 1.04 18.56
C ALA A 253 3.61 -0.43 18.39
N ILE A 254 3.29 -1.03 17.23
CA ILE A 254 3.68 -2.41 16.86
C ILE A 254 5.21 -2.54 16.86
N SER A 255 5.89 -1.62 16.22
CA SER A 255 7.34 -1.62 16.13
C SER A 255 8.01 -1.48 17.50
N ASP A 256 7.54 -0.55 18.34
CA ASP A 256 8.06 -0.33 19.68
C ASP A 256 7.81 -1.53 20.60
N TYR A 257 6.63 -2.16 20.46
CA TYR A 257 6.31 -3.39 21.18
C TYR A 257 7.26 -4.53 20.81
N LEU A 258 7.42 -4.81 19.50
CA LEU A 258 8.33 -5.85 19.02
C LEU A 258 9.78 -5.57 19.43
N LYS A 259 10.21 -4.30 19.39
CA LYS A 259 11.52 -3.88 19.90
C LYS A 259 11.67 -4.23 21.37
N SER A 260 10.68 -3.93 22.21
CA SER A 260 10.71 -4.24 23.65
C SER A 260 10.79 -5.76 23.90
N VAL A 261 10.07 -6.56 23.11
CA VAL A 261 10.12 -8.02 23.16
C VAL A 261 11.53 -8.55 22.86
N MET A 262 12.18 -8.00 21.84
CA MET A 262 13.54 -8.38 21.45
C MET A 262 14.58 -7.98 22.50
N ILE A 263 14.47 -6.77 23.05
CA ILE A 263 15.32 -6.30 24.15
C ILE A 263 15.23 -7.26 25.34
N ASN A 264 14.02 -7.59 25.77
CA ASN A 264 13.79 -8.47 26.90
C ASN A 264 14.30 -9.88 26.64
N LYS A 265 14.02 -10.44 25.45
CA LYS A 265 14.44 -11.80 25.07
C LYS A 265 15.97 -11.96 25.07
N TYR A 266 16.69 -10.99 24.52
CA TYR A 266 18.13 -11.06 24.31
C TYR A 266 18.93 -10.27 25.34
N GLN A 267 18.26 -9.65 26.36
CA GLN A 267 18.87 -8.81 27.39
C GLN A 267 19.80 -7.73 26.81
N LEU A 268 19.34 -7.07 25.74
CA LEU A 268 20.13 -6.09 25.01
C LEU A 268 20.36 -4.84 25.85
N THR A 269 21.60 -4.35 25.83
CA THR A 269 21.96 -3.06 26.46
C THR A 269 21.72 -1.89 25.50
N SER A 270 21.71 -0.65 26.03
CA SER A 270 21.56 0.55 25.20
C SER A 270 22.63 0.67 24.10
N GLU A 271 23.87 0.26 24.35
CA GLU A 271 24.96 0.27 23.37
C GLU A 271 24.72 -0.73 22.20
N THR A 272 24.21 -1.93 22.51
CA THR A 272 23.82 -2.92 21.50
C THR A 272 22.56 -2.49 20.74
N LEU A 273 21.69 -1.70 21.36
CA LEU A 273 20.50 -1.13 20.74
C LEU A 273 20.84 -0.04 19.71
N ASP A 274 21.80 0.82 20.02
CA ASP A 274 22.22 1.87 19.07
C ASP A 274 22.84 1.28 17.80
N GLN A 275 23.62 0.19 17.92
CA GLN A 275 24.10 -0.58 16.78
C GLN A 275 22.99 -1.29 15.99
N LEU A 276 21.89 -1.70 16.65
CA LEU A 276 20.70 -2.26 16.01
C LEU A 276 19.78 -1.16 15.49
N ALA A 277 19.66 -0.03 16.17
CA ALA A 277 18.77 1.09 15.81
C ALA A 277 19.27 1.86 14.57
N GLU A 278 20.57 1.94 14.31
CA GLU A 278 21.11 2.43 13.03
C GLU A 278 20.60 1.61 11.84
N ASN A 279 20.09 0.40 12.09
CA ASN A 279 19.54 -0.51 11.11
C ASN A 279 18.00 -0.57 11.10
N LEU A 280 17.31 -0.01 12.10
CA LEU A 280 15.85 0.02 12.26
C LEU A 280 15.27 1.40 11.89
N ASN A 281 15.58 1.93 10.71
CA ASN A 281 14.93 3.12 10.20
C ASN A 281 13.52 2.76 9.72
N TYR A 282 12.50 3.31 10.40
CA TYR A 282 11.09 3.14 10.10
C TYR A 282 10.71 3.86 8.80
N CYS A 283 9.83 3.24 7.99
CA CYS A 283 9.14 3.95 6.91
C CYS A 283 7.87 4.59 7.47
N TYR A 284 7.82 5.91 7.44
CA TYR A 284 6.60 6.71 7.56
C TYR A 284 6.13 7.13 6.18
#